data_b34e0afaba39a9292da05e44fc929ac5
#
_entry.id   b34e0afaba39a9292da05e44fc929ac5
#
_cell.length_a   1.000
_cell.length_b   1.000
_cell.length_c   1.000
_cell.angle_alpha   90.00
_cell.angle_beta   90.00
_cell.angle_gamma   90.00
#
_symmetry.space_group_name_H-M   'P 1'
#
loop_
_entity.id
_entity.type
_entity.pdbx_description
1 polymer ?
#
loop_
_entity_poly.entity_id
_entity_poly.type
_entity_poly.pdbx_seq_one_letter_code
_entity_poly.pdbx_strand_id
1 'polypeptide(L)'
;MDKKKYTAIILSAGTGSRMKSNMPKQYMQLLGQPVIYYSIKAFEDSPVDEIVIVCSADYIEYFRHSIIEKYGFKKVKAIVQGGKERYNSVYEGLKAANGTDYVLIHDGARPLVDNEIIVRSMHTVEKEKACVAGMPVKDTIKVSDELGYSANTPDRKSLWQIQTPQCFEYALLAQSYDKLFSDMSNGKSVPAITDDAMIVEYGSDTKVKLIEGSYENIKVTTPEDMGIAELFLKKRRKM
;
A
#
# COMPACT_ATOMS: atom_id res chain seq x y z
N MET A 1 -3.32 22.87 -19.58
CA MET A 1 -3.74 22.11 -18.38
C MET A 1 -2.51 22.02 -17.48
N ASP A 2 -2.64 22.41 -16.23
CA ASP A 2 -1.54 22.29 -15.29
C ASP A 2 -1.18 20.81 -15.11
N LYS A 3 0.12 20.53 -14.97
CA LYS A 3 0.61 19.17 -14.75
C LYS A 3 0.05 18.64 -13.43
N LYS A 4 -0.61 17.50 -13.45
CA LYS A 4 -1.09 16.83 -12.24
C LYS A 4 0.07 16.34 -11.39
N LYS A 5 -0.06 16.49 -10.08
CA LYS A 5 0.94 16.09 -9.09
C LYS A 5 0.53 14.80 -8.39
N TYR A 6 1.47 13.85 -8.31
CA TYR A 6 1.29 12.53 -7.71
C TYR A 6 2.26 12.33 -6.54
N THR A 7 1.73 11.93 -5.41
CA THR A 7 2.55 11.57 -4.24
C THR A 7 2.31 10.11 -3.86
N ALA A 8 3.39 9.32 -3.79
CA ALA A 8 3.34 7.98 -3.23
C ALA A 8 3.47 8.03 -1.70
N ILE A 9 2.60 7.30 -0.99
CA ILE A 9 2.67 7.12 0.47
C ILE A 9 3.07 5.68 0.74
N ILE A 10 4.31 5.45 1.17
CA ILE A 10 4.86 4.10 1.39
C ILE A 10 4.81 3.77 2.88
N LEU A 11 4.02 2.75 3.23
CA LEU A 11 3.77 2.34 4.60
C LEU A 11 4.82 1.36 5.11
N SER A 12 5.46 1.71 6.20
CA SER A 12 6.51 0.93 6.87
C SER A 12 6.40 0.91 8.40
N ALA A 13 5.26 1.31 8.98
CA ALA A 13 5.05 1.38 10.42
C ALA A 13 4.64 0.03 11.07
N GLY A 14 4.30 -0.99 10.27
CA GLY A 14 3.85 -2.29 10.78
C GLY A 14 4.94 -3.08 11.47
N THR A 15 4.64 -3.69 12.62
CA THR A 15 5.60 -4.48 13.42
C THR A 15 5.97 -5.83 12.81
N GLY A 16 5.16 -6.37 11.89
CA GLY A 16 5.45 -7.64 11.20
C GLY A 16 5.43 -8.88 12.11
N SER A 17 4.57 -8.94 13.12
CA SER A 17 4.51 -9.98 14.16
C SER A 17 4.54 -11.42 13.65
N ARG A 18 4.02 -11.68 12.44
CA ARG A 18 4.01 -13.02 11.80
C ARG A 18 5.38 -13.52 11.35
N MET A 19 6.38 -12.65 11.25
CA MET A 19 7.75 -13.03 10.83
C MET A 19 8.59 -13.69 11.93
N LYS A 20 8.11 -13.71 13.19
CA LYS A 20 8.83 -14.27 14.34
C LYS A 20 10.28 -13.74 14.45
N SER A 21 10.51 -12.49 14.08
CA SER A 21 11.82 -11.81 14.06
C SER A 21 11.78 -10.56 14.93
N ASN A 22 12.91 -10.23 15.56
CA ASN A 22 13.10 -8.98 16.30
C ASN A 22 13.23 -7.75 15.38
N MET A 23 13.43 -7.97 14.07
CA MET A 23 13.49 -6.92 13.05
C MET A 23 12.20 -6.88 12.26
N PRO A 24 11.55 -5.72 12.07
CA PRO A 24 10.40 -5.60 11.20
C PRO A 24 10.72 -6.07 9.77
N LYS A 25 9.81 -6.82 9.16
CA LYS A 25 10.01 -7.51 7.88
C LYS A 25 10.46 -6.60 6.73
N GLN A 26 10.01 -5.36 6.71
CA GLN A 26 10.37 -4.39 5.70
C GLN A 26 11.84 -3.98 5.72
N TYR A 27 12.55 -4.25 6.82
CA TYR A 27 13.99 -3.98 6.96
C TYR A 27 14.85 -5.24 6.81
N MET A 28 14.25 -6.42 6.71
CA MET A 28 14.97 -7.66 6.46
C MET A 28 15.65 -7.63 5.10
N GLN A 29 16.81 -8.31 5.00
CA GLN A 29 17.60 -8.31 3.77
C GLN A 29 17.00 -9.23 2.71
N LEU A 30 16.83 -8.70 1.51
CA LEU A 30 16.40 -9.40 0.30
C LEU A 30 17.40 -9.09 -0.82
N LEU A 31 18.18 -10.09 -1.25
CA LEU A 31 19.28 -9.92 -2.22
C LEU A 31 20.26 -8.78 -1.88
N GLY A 32 20.60 -8.64 -0.59
CA GLY A 32 21.56 -7.65 -0.10
C GLY A 32 20.99 -6.24 0.09
N GLN A 33 19.69 -6.04 -0.07
CA GLN A 33 18.99 -4.79 0.17
C GLN A 33 17.82 -4.99 1.13
N PRO A 34 17.41 -4.01 1.95
CA PRO A 34 16.19 -4.13 2.75
C PRO A 34 14.96 -4.29 1.83
N VAL A 35 13.96 -5.06 2.24
CA VAL A 35 12.70 -5.25 1.48
C VAL A 35 12.11 -3.90 1.03
N ILE A 36 12.08 -2.91 1.93
CA ILE A 36 11.54 -1.57 1.66
C ILE A 36 12.28 -0.83 0.54
N TYR A 37 13.57 -1.11 0.34
CA TYR A 37 14.36 -0.50 -0.74
C TYR A 37 13.71 -0.70 -2.10
N TYR A 38 13.22 -1.90 -2.39
CA TYR A 38 12.63 -2.23 -3.69
C TYR A 38 11.33 -1.46 -3.92
N SER A 39 10.49 -1.31 -2.89
CA SER A 39 9.27 -0.51 -2.97
C SER A 39 9.60 0.96 -3.24
N ILE A 40 10.52 1.56 -2.47
CA ILE A 40 10.93 2.95 -2.68
C ILE A 40 11.53 3.13 -4.07
N LYS A 41 12.42 2.22 -4.49
CA LYS A 41 13.09 2.28 -5.80
C LYS A 41 12.11 2.26 -6.96
N ALA A 42 11.06 1.43 -6.89
CA ALA A 42 10.03 1.36 -7.92
C ALA A 42 9.30 2.71 -8.09
N PHE A 43 8.96 3.38 -6.98
CA PHE A 43 8.34 4.71 -7.03
C PHE A 43 9.33 5.83 -7.39
N GLU A 44 10.58 5.73 -6.95
CA GLU A 44 11.65 6.66 -7.36
C GLU A 44 11.85 6.67 -8.87
N ASP A 45 11.81 5.48 -9.51
CA ASP A 45 11.98 5.32 -10.95
C ASP A 45 10.71 5.58 -11.77
N SER A 46 9.57 5.72 -11.13
CA SER A 46 8.25 5.92 -11.76
C SER A 46 7.96 7.40 -12.06
N PRO A 47 6.87 7.73 -12.78
CA PRO A 47 6.47 9.12 -13.00
C PRO A 47 5.92 9.87 -11.78
N VAL A 48 5.79 9.28 -10.59
CA VAL A 48 5.34 10.01 -9.39
C VAL A 48 6.29 11.17 -9.08
N ASP A 49 5.75 12.27 -8.57
CA ASP A 49 6.54 13.49 -8.30
C ASP A 49 7.22 13.43 -6.93
N GLU A 50 6.56 12.88 -5.91
CA GLU A 50 7.04 12.87 -4.53
C GLU A 50 6.73 11.54 -3.84
N ILE A 51 7.51 11.22 -2.80
CA ILE A 51 7.32 10.06 -1.94
C ILE A 51 7.27 10.53 -0.48
N VAL A 52 6.29 10.04 0.27
CA VAL A 52 6.20 10.16 1.72
C VAL A 52 6.38 8.77 2.32
N ILE A 53 7.32 8.62 3.25
CA ILE A 53 7.53 7.39 4.00
C ILE A 53 6.79 7.50 5.34
N VAL A 54 6.04 6.47 5.68
CA VAL A 54 5.38 6.38 7.00
C VAL A 54 5.96 5.20 7.76
N CYS A 55 6.68 5.47 8.86
CA CYS A 55 7.34 4.44 9.66
C CYS A 55 7.06 4.63 11.17
N SER A 56 7.49 3.68 12.01
CA SER A 56 7.50 3.91 13.46
C SER A 56 8.58 4.93 13.84
N ALA A 57 8.36 5.66 14.95
CA ALA A 57 9.25 6.74 15.41
C ALA A 57 10.73 6.29 15.48
N ASP A 58 10.99 5.10 16.00
CA ASP A 58 12.34 4.53 16.19
C ASP A 58 13.11 4.32 14.88
N TYR A 59 12.42 4.34 13.73
CA TYR A 59 13.02 4.08 12.41
C TYR A 59 13.16 5.35 11.54
N ILE A 60 12.79 6.53 12.02
CA ILE A 60 12.89 7.78 11.24
C ILE A 60 14.34 8.06 10.85
N GLU A 61 15.28 8.02 11.81
CA GLU A 61 16.71 8.24 11.54
C GLU A 61 17.33 7.11 10.72
N TYR A 62 16.90 5.86 10.94
CA TYR A 62 17.31 4.75 10.09
C TYR A 62 16.92 4.99 8.62
N PHE A 63 15.68 5.44 8.35
CA PHE A 63 15.27 5.78 6.99
C PHE A 63 16.10 6.89 6.40
N ARG A 64 16.33 7.96 7.16
CA ARG A 64 17.09 9.11 6.68
C ARG A 64 18.50 8.70 6.24
N HIS A 65 19.27 8.06 7.11
CA HIS A 65 20.67 7.77 6.87
C HIS A 65 20.91 6.46 6.14
N SER A 66 20.24 5.37 6.56
CA SER A 66 20.52 4.03 6.04
C SER A 66 19.74 3.68 4.77
N ILE A 67 18.72 4.47 4.42
CA ILE A 67 17.92 4.24 3.22
C ILE A 67 18.05 5.44 2.27
N ILE A 68 17.60 6.63 2.65
CA ILE A 68 17.44 7.73 1.70
C ILE A 68 18.81 8.26 1.27
N GLU A 69 19.67 8.63 2.21
CA GLU A 69 21.02 9.13 1.91
C GLU A 69 21.89 8.05 1.25
N LYS A 70 21.86 6.83 1.82
CA LYS A 70 22.69 5.71 1.33
C LYS A 70 22.40 5.35 -0.14
N TYR A 71 21.12 5.35 -0.55
CA TYR A 71 20.72 4.99 -1.92
C TYR A 71 20.45 6.18 -2.81
N GLY A 72 20.54 7.41 -2.29
CA GLY A 72 20.40 8.64 -3.05
C GLY A 72 18.99 8.87 -3.59
N PHE A 73 17.94 8.47 -2.86
CA PHE A 73 16.55 8.70 -3.24
C PHE A 73 16.23 10.21 -3.18
N LYS A 74 15.78 10.76 -4.30
CA LYS A 74 15.58 12.22 -4.47
C LYS A 74 14.12 12.63 -4.32
N LYS A 75 13.18 11.73 -4.58
CA LYS A 75 11.74 12.01 -4.51
C LYS A 75 11.16 11.92 -3.10
N VAL A 76 11.91 11.39 -2.12
CA VAL A 76 11.45 11.30 -0.74
C VAL A 76 11.41 12.69 -0.12
N LYS A 77 10.20 13.25 0.00
CA LYS A 77 9.94 14.59 0.53
C LYS A 77 9.84 14.59 2.06
N ALA A 78 9.24 13.56 2.63
CA ALA A 78 8.99 13.49 4.06
C ALA A 78 9.08 12.05 4.60
N ILE A 79 9.52 11.94 5.86
CA ILE A 79 9.44 10.73 6.68
C ILE A 79 8.60 11.11 7.88
N VAL A 80 7.47 10.44 8.08
CA VAL A 80 6.53 10.74 9.16
C VAL A 80 6.27 9.52 10.03
N GLN A 81 5.95 9.78 11.29
CA GLN A 81 5.56 8.73 12.21
C GLN A 81 4.16 8.21 11.86
N GLY A 82 3.99 6.88 11.80
CA GLY A 82 2.70 6.22 11.68
C GLY A 82 1.91 6.21 12.98
N GLY A 83 0.63 5.90 12.86
CA GLY A 83 -0.28 5.76 13.99
C GLY A 83 -0.45 4.30 14.46
N LYS A 84 -1.41 4.10 15.36
CA LYS A 84 -1.67 2.80 16.01
C LYS A 84 -2.14 1.73 15.00
N GLU A 85 -3.06 2.09 14.14
CA GLU A 85 -3.61 1.21 13.11
C GLU A 85 -3.09 1.60 11.72
N ARG A 86 -3.28 0.72 10.72
CA ARG A 86 -2.85 0.99 9.35
C ARG A 86 -3.47 2.28 8.81
N TYR A 87 -4.77 2.48 8.99
CA TYR A 87 -5.47 3.67 8.52
C TYR A 87 -5.00 4.96 9.22
N ASN A 88 -4.61 4.90 10.51
CA ASN A 88 -3.99 6.05 11.18
C ASN A 88 -2.65 6.41 10.52
N SER A 89 -1.84 5.40 10.16
CA SER A 89 -0.57 5.60 9.49
C SER A 89 -0.75 6.24 8.11
N VAL A 90 -1.76 5.78 7.35
CA VAL A 90 -2.10 6.40 6.05
C VAL A 90 -2.52 7.86 6.23
N TYR A 91 -3.31 8.17 7.24
CA TYR A 91 -3.76 9.55 7.51
C TYR A 91 -2.59 10.50 7.83
N GLU A 92 -1.58 10.04 8.60
CA GLU A 92 -0.36 10.83 8.82
C GLU A 92 0.41 11.06 7.50
N GLY A 93 0.51 10.03 6.66
CA GLY A 93 1.09 10.15 5.32
C GLY A 93 0.31 11.12 4.43
N LEU A 94 -1.02 11.07 4.49
CA LEU A 94 -1.90 11.94 3.71
C LEU A 94 -1.74 13.42 4.10
N LYS A 95 -1.64 13.72 5.39
CA LYS A 95 -1.33 15.08 5.87
C LYS A 95 0.01 15.61 5.32
N ALA A 96 1.02 14.74 5.25
CA ALA A 96 2.33 15.10 4.71
C ALA A 96 2.33 15.23 3.17
N ALA A 97 1.37 14.61 2.49
CA ALA A 97 1.18 14.69 1.05
C ALA A 97 0.31 15.89 0.61
N ASN A 98 0.00 16.82 1.52
CA ASN A 98 -0.82 17.99 1.19
C ASN A 98 -0.27 18.78 0.00
N GLY A 99 -1.16 19.25 -0.86
CA GLY A 99 -0.80 19.98 -2.09
C GLY A 99 -0.53 19.08 -3.30
N THR A 100 -0.89 17.78 -3.23
CA THR A 100 -0.91 16.86 -4.37
C THR A 100 -2.33 16.72 -4.93
N ASP A 101 -2.45 16.33 -6.22
CA ASP A 101 -3.77 16.03 -6.83
C ASP A 101 -4.19 14.58 -6.53
N TYR A 102 -3.22 13.65 -6.58
CA TYR A 102 -3.46 12.22 -6.40
C TYR A 102 -2.45 11.58 -5.45
N VAL A 103 -2.91 10.60 -4.69
CA VAL A 103 -2.06 9.79 -3.81
C VAL A 103 -2.08 8.32 -4.23
N LEU A 104 -0.92 7.66 -4.10
CA LEU A 104 -0.74 6.24 -4.32
C LEU A 104 -0.26 5.61 -3.01
N ILE A 105 -1.12 4.90 -2.31
CA ILE A 105 -0.81 4.27 -1.03
C ILE A 105 -0.24 2.89 -1.29
N HIS A 106 0.96 2.62 -0.79
CA HIS A 106 1.65 1.36 -1.04
C HIS A 106 2.22 0.73 0.24
N ASP A 107 2.03 -0.58 0.39
CA ASP A 107 2.64 -1.34 1.46
C ASP A 107 4.14 -1.54 1.18
N GLY A 108 5.02 -0.99 2.00
CA GLY A 108 6.47 -1.13 1.86
C GLY A 108 6.99 -2.58 1.94
N ALA A 109 6.14 -3.50 2.33
CA ALA A 109 6.39 -4.95 2.32
C ALA A 109 6.00 -5.64 0.99
N ARG A 110 5.70 -4.90 -0.08
CA ARG A 110 5.49 -5.42 -1.44
C ARG A 110 6.64 -5.00 -2.37
N PRO A 111 7.78 -5.70 -2.31
CA PRO A 111 8.99 -5.31 -3.03
C PRO A 111 8.92 -5.49 -4.55
N LEU A 112 7.83 -6.04 -5.06
CA LEU A 112 7.69 -6.47 -6.45
C LEU A 112 6.67 -5.64 -7.24
N VAL A 113 6.23 -4.49 -6.70
CA VAL A 113 5.51 -3.51 -7.50
C VAL A 113 6.41 -3.03 -8.65
N ASP A 114 5.84 -2.86 -9.84
CA ASP A 114 6.56 -2.42 -11.04
C ASP A 114 5.98 -1.14 -11.61
N ASN A 115 6.70 -0.57 -12.57
CA ASN A 115 6.31 0.68 -13.21
C ASN A 115 4.99 0.55 -13.99
N GLU A 116 4.68 -0.62 -14.54
CA GLU A 116 3.44 -0.83 -15.32
C GLU A 116 2.21 -0.74 -14.40
N ILE A 117 2.28 -1.35 -13.21
CA ILE A 117 1.20 -1.24 -12.21
C ILE A 117 1.04 0.21 -11.76
N ILE A 118 2.16 0.91 -11.46
CA ILE A 118 2.14 2.31 -11.01
C ILE A 118 1.51 3.21 -12.07
N VAL A 119 1.99 3.15 -13.32
CA VAL A 119 1.48 3.99 -14.42
C VAL A 119 0.02 3.69 -14.73
N ARG A 120 -0.38 2.41 -14.77
CA ARG A 120 -1.78 2.01 -14.94
C ARG A 120 -2.68 2.57 -13.85
N SER A 121 -2.21 2.55 -12.59
CA SER A 121 -2.93 3.14 -11.46
C SER A 121 -3.08 4.65 -11.62
N MET A 122 -2.01 5.36 -12.02
CA MET A 122 -2.04 6.81 -12.25
C MET A 122 -3.06 7.18 -13.35
N HIS A 123 -3.03 6.50 -14.50
CA HIS A 123 -3.99 6.76 -15.58
C HIS A 123 -5.44 6.44 -15.20
N THR A 124 -5.63 5.42 -14.36
CA THR A 124 -6.98 5.05 -13.94
C THR A 124 -7.55 6.04 -12.92
N VAL A 125 -6.76 6.45 -11.93
CA VAL A 125 -7.24 7.36 -10.88
C VAL A 125 -7.60 8.75 -11.42
N GLU A 126 -6.97 9.20 -12.49
CA GLU A 126 -7.35 10.45 -13.18
C GLU A 126 -8.79 10.42 -13.72
N LYS A 127 -9.26 9.26 -14.16
CA LYS A 127 -10.58 9.06 -14.77
C LYS A 127 -11.64 8.69 -13.74
N GLU A 128 -11.27 7.77 -12.84
CA GLU A 128 -12.21 7.11 -11.94
C GLU A 128 -12.18 7.69 -10.51
N LYS A 129 -11.23 8.59 -10.19
CA LYS A 129 -10.97 9.21 -8.88
C LYS A 129 -10.50 8.24 -7.78
N ALA A 130 -10.81 6.97 -7.90
CA ALA A 130 -10.41 5.91 -6.96
C ALA A 130 -10.16 4.60 -7.70
N CYS A 131 -9.00 3.98 -7.48
CA CYS A 131 -8.72 2.64 -8.00
C CYS A 131 -7.75 1.87 -7.10
N VAL A 132 -7.83 0.55 -7.15
CA VAL A 132 -6.95 -0.35 -6.40
C VAL A 132 -6.43 -1.46 -7.27
N ALA A 133 -5.13 -1.75 -7.15
CA ALA A 133 -4.53 -2.89 -7.82
C ALA A 133 -4.95 -4.19 -7.12
N GLY A 134 -5.23 -5.22 -7.91
CA GLY A 134 -5.58 -6.55 -7.41
C GLY A 134 -5.45 -7.61 -8.50
N MET A 135 -5.67 -8.86 -8.11
CA MET A 135 -5.69 -9.98 -9.06
C MET A 135 -6.93 -10.83 -8.84
N PRO A 136 -7.58 -11.35 -9.90
CA PRO A 136 -8.63 -12.35 -9.75
C PRO A 136 -8.14 -13.55 -8.93
N VAL A 137 -9.01 -14.07 -8.07
CA VAL A 137 -8.70 -15.26 -7.27
C VAL A 137 -8.56 -16.50 -8.15
N LYS A 138 -7.49 -17.28 -7.98
CA LYS A 138 -7.24 -18.52 -8.73
C LYS A 138 -7.90 -19.74 -8.10
N ASP A 139 -7.87 -19.81 -6.78
CA ASP A 139 -8.39 -20.94 -6.02
C ASP A 139 -9.88 -20.79 -5.71
N THR A 140 -10.54 -21.90 -5.39
CA THR A 140 -11.90 -21.87 -4.86
C THR A 140 -11.87 -21.32 -3.43
N ILE A 141 -12.64 -20.27 -3.17
CA ILE A 141 -12.79 -19.68 -1.84
C ILE A 141 -14.03 -20.26 -1.15
N LYS A 142 -13.88 -20.63 0.11
CA LYS A 142 -14.98 -21.03 0.99
C LYS A 142 -15.16 -19.99 2.09
N VAL A 143 -16.40 -19.63 2.35
CA VAL A 143 -16.77 -18.95 3.60
C VAL A 143 -17.01 -20.06 4.63
N SER A 144 -16.34 -19.93 5.80
CA SER A 144 -16.55 -20.86 6.92
C SER A 144 -17.54 -20.28 7.93
N ASP A 145 -18.26 -21.15 8.64
CA ASP A 145 -18.97 -20.79 9.86
C ASP A 145 -17.99 -20.73 11.07
N GLU A 146 -18.52 -20.42 12.25
CA GLU A 146 -17.76 -20.33 13.51
C GLU A 146 -17.14 -21.68 13.95
N LEU A 147 -17.68 -22.80 13.50
CA LEU A 147 -17.23 -24.16 13.79
C LEU A 147 -16.23 -24.68 12.76
N GLY A 148 -15.90 -23.90 11.71
CA GLY A 148 -14.97 -24.28 10.67
C GLY A 148 -15.58 -25.10 9.52
N TYR A 149 -16.88 -25.26 9.46
CA TYR A 149 -17.56 -25.91 8.33
C TYR A 149 -17.79 -24.93 7.17
N SER A 150 -17.84 -25.46 5.95
CA SER A 150 -18.11 -24.66 4.75
C SER A 150 -19.56 -24.17 4.75
N ALA A 151 -19.76 -22.86 4.92
CA ALA A 151 -21.08 -22.23 4.89
C ALA A 151 -21.49 -21.82 3.47
N ASN A 152 -20.54 -21.30 2.66
CA ASN A 152 -20.83 -20.81 1.32
C ASN A 152 -19.59 -20.89 0.41
N THR A 153 -19.82 -20.91 -0.91
CA THR A 153 -18.78 -20.84 -1.94
C THR A 153 -19.13 -19.68 -2.87
N PRO A 154 -18.51 -18.49 -2.69
CA PRO A 154 -18.74 -17.34 -3.56
C PRO A 154 -18.35 -17.63 -5.02
N ASP A 155 -18.99 -16.96 -5.98
CA ASP A 155 -18.56 -17.03 -7.38
C ASP A 155 -17.15 -16.44 -7.52
N ARG A 156 -16.17 -17.30 -7.84
CA ARG A 156 -14.77 -16.92 -8.02
C ARG A 156 -14.57 -15.81 -9.04
N LYS A 157 -15.44 -15.70 -10.06
CA LYS A 157 -15.34 -14.66 -11.10
C LYS A 157 -15.50 -13.25 -10.54
N SER A 158 -16.17 -13.09 -9.39
CA SER A 158 -16.36 -11.79 -8.72
C SER A 158 -15.34 -11.50 -7.64
N LEU A 159 -14.40 -12.43 -7.35
CA LEU A 159 -13.46 -12.30 -6.25
C LEU A 159 -12.07 -11.84 -6.72
N TRP A 160 -11.55 -10.82 -6.04
CA TRP A 160 -10.23 -10.27 -6.26
C TRP A 160 -9.40 -10.28 -4.98
N GLN A 161 -8.13 -10.61 -5.11
CA GLN A 161 -7.13 -10.40 -4.05
C GLN A 161 -6.58 -8.99 -4.19
N ILE A 162 -6.96 -8.11 -3.27
CA ILE A 162 -6.57 -6.70 -3.30
C ILE A 162 -5.10 -6.56 -2.90
N GLN A 163 -4.40 -5.74 -3.67
CA GLN A 163 -2.99 -5.41 -3.50
C GLN A 163 -2.84 -3.91 -3.23
N THR A 164 -1.62 -3.41 -3.37
CA THR A 164 -1.28 -2.01 -3.46
C THR A 164 -0.35 -1.80 -4.67
N PRO A 165 -0.34 -0.62 -5.33
CA PRO A 165 -0.89 0.65 -4.84
C PRO A 165 -2.42 0.70 -4.87
N GLN A 166 -2.97 1.47 -3.91
CA GLN A 166 -4.35 1.93 -3.88
C GLN A 166 -4.32 3.44 -4.12
N CYS A 167 -5.03 3.92 -5.13
CA CYS A 167 -4.84 5.26 -5.67
C CYS A 167 -6.13 6.06 -5.62
N PHE A 168 -6.02 7.31 -5.19
CA PHE A 168 -7.18 8.16 -4.95
C PHE A 168 -6.88 9.61 -5.32
N GLU A 169 -7.91 10.33 -5.78
CA GLU A 169 -7.91 11.78 -5.75
C GLU A 169 -7.72 12.24 -4.29
N TYR A 170 -6.76 13.14 -4.06
CA TYR A 170 -6.37 13.55 -2.70
C TYR A 170 -7.55 14.08 -1.89
N ALA A 171 -8.33 14.99 -2.48
CA ALA A 171 -9.47 15.61 -1.80
C ALA A 171 -10.55 14.59 -1.42
N LEU A 172 -10.84 13.63 -2.30
CA LEU A 172 -11.81 12.56 -2.05
C LEU A 172 -11.38 11.71 -0.84
N LEU A 173 -10.12 11.27 -0.81
CA LEU A 173 -9.61 10.44 0.29
C LEU A 173 -9.55 11.23 1.60
N ALA A 174 -9.07 12.48 1.58
CA ALA A 174 -9.01 13.33 2.76
C ALA A 174 -10.40 13.54 3.40
N GLN A 175 -11.41 13.88 2.60
CA GLN A 175 -12.79 14.03 3.07
C GLN A 175 -13.37 12.71 3.62
N SER A 176 -13.02 11.58 3.01
CA SER A 176 -13.45 10.26 3.50
C SER A 176 -12.84 9.92 4.86
N TYR A 177 -11.58 10.28 5.08
CA TYR A 177 -10.92 10.15 6.38
C TYR A 177 -11.53 11.07 7.43
N ASP A 178 -11.79 12.34 7.08
CA ASP A 178 -12.41 13.30 8.00
C ASP A 178 -13.79 12.80 8.47
N LYS A 179 -14.59 12.25 7.55
CA LYS A 179 -15.88 11.64 7.88
C LYS A 179 -15.70 10.43 8.79
N LEU A 180 -14.78 9.52 8.47
CA LEU A 180 -14.51 8.32 9.28
C LEU A 180 -14.16 8.71 10.73
N PHE A 181 -13.19 9.62 10.92
CA PHE A 181 -12.77 10.03 12.25
C PHE A 181 -13.84 10.83 13.00
N SER A 182 -14.60 11.68 12.30
CA SER A 182 -15.75 12.36 12.89
C SER A 182 -16.80 11.38 13.39
N ASP A 183 -17.16 10.38 12.60
CA ASP A 183 -18.14 9.36 12.97
C ASP A 183 -17.64 8.49 14.15
N MET A 184 -16.35 8.10 14.14
CA MET A 184 -15.73 7.39 15.27
C MET A 184 -15.75 8.24 16.56
N SER A 185 -15.42 9.54 16.50
CA SER A 185 -15.42 10.43 17.66
C SER A 185 -16.80 10.68 18.23
N ASN A 186 -17.81 10.62 17.39
CA ASN A 186 -19.23 10.74 17.77
C ASN A 186 -19.85 9.40 18.23
N GLY A 187 -19.03 8.34 18.40
CA GLY A 187 -19.49 7.02 18.87
C GLY A 187 -20.36 6.25 17.87
N LYS A 188 -20.33 6.61 16.59
CA LYS A 188 -21.02 5.82 15.56
C LYS A 188 -20.30 4.51 15.29
N SER A 189 -21.05 3.46 15.01
CA SER A 189 -20.50 2.20 14.55
C SER A 189 -19.88 2.39 13.15
N VAL A 190 -18.60 2.06 13.02
CA VAL A 190 -17.88 2.08 11.73
C VAL A 190 -17.45 0.66 11.38
N PRO A 191 -17.35 0.32 10.08
CA PRO A 191 -16.88 -1.01 9.66
C PRO A 191 -15.43 -1.24 10.09
N ALA A 192 -15.02 -2.50 10.21
CA ALA A 192 -13.63 -2.86 10.41
C ALA A 192 -12.84 -2.51 9.14
N ILE A 193 -12.06 -1.44 9.20
CA ILE A 193 -11.27 -0.94 8.05
C ILE A 193 -10.06 -1.83 7.82
N THR A 194 -9.98 -2.48 6.66
CA THR A 194 -8.86 -3.35 6.29
C THR A 194 -7.96 -2.75 5.21
N ASP A 195 -8.49 -1.84 4.37
CA ASP A 195 -7.75 -1.14 3.32
C ASP A 195 -8.28 0.28 3.08
N ASP A 196 -7.65 1.02 2.15
CA ASP A 196 -8.00 2.42 1.91
C ASP A 196 -9.25 2.56 1.01
N ALA A 197 -9.55 1.55 0.19
CA ALA A 197 -10.77 1.50 -0.60
C ALA A 197 -12.02 1.56 0.30
N MET A 198 -12.04 0.79 1.39
CA MET A 198 -13.14 0.80 2.35
C MET A 198 -13.38 2.16 2.98
N ILE A 199 -12.35 3.00 3.11
CA ILE A 199 -12.50 4.36 3.65
C ILE A 199 -13.26 5.24 2.65
N VAL A 200 -12.92 5.15 1.36
CA VAL A 200 -13.62 5.87 0.30
C VAL A 200 -15.06 5.36 0.15
N GLU A 201 -15.28 4.05 0.18
CA GLU A 201 -16.60 3.43 0.13
C GLU A 201 -17.49 3.82 1.33
N TYR A 202 -16.89 3.98 2.52
CA TYR A 202 -17.59 4.47 3.71
C TYR A 202 -17.85 5.97 3.65
N GLY A 203 -16.87 6.74 3.16
CA GLY A 203 -16.86 8.20 3.21
C GLY A 203 -17.64 8.88 2.09
N SER A 204 -17.88 8.19 0.96
CA SER A 204 -18.45 8.77 -0.26
C SER A 204 -19.28 7.76 -1.04
N ASP A 205 -19.97 8.23 -2.09
CA ASP A 205 -20.67 7.36 -3.09
C ASP A 205 -19.76 6.98 -4.26
N THR A 206 -18.46 7.32 -4.20
CA THR A 206 -17.51 7.02 -5.27
C THR A 206 -17.20 5.53 -5.30
N LYS A 207 -17.39 4.91 -6.47
CA LYS A 207 -17.03 3.51 -6.67
C LYS A 207 -15.53 3.38 -6.88
N VAL A 208 -14.92 2.38 -6.24
CA VAL A 208 -13.50 2.09 -6.40
C VAL A 208 -13.28 1.13 -7.56
N LYS A 209 -12.50 1.55 -8.55
CA LYS A 209 -12.18 0.74 -9.74
C LYS A 209 -11.14 -0.31 -9.40
N LEU A 210 -11.42 -1.59 -9.66
CA LEU A 210 -10.42 -2.66 -9.61
C LEU A 210 -9.60 -2.63 -10.89
N ILE A 211 -8.28 -2.66 -10.77
CA ILE A 211 -7.34 -2.73 -11.88
C ILE A 211 -6.39 -3.92 -11.71
N GLU A 212 -5.93 -4.47 -12.81
CA GLU A 212 -5.02 -5.59 -12.80
C GLU A 212 -3.66 -5.19 -12.20
N GLY A 213 -3.25 -5.87 -11.13
CA GLY A 213 -1.94 -5.81 -10.53
C GLY A 213 -0.99 -6.84 -11.14
N SER A 214 -0.35 -7.65 -10.28
CA SER A 214 0.46 -8.80 -10.69
C SER A 214 0.43 -9.88 -9.62
N TYR A 215 0.38 -11.15 -10.03
CA TYR A 215 0.55 -12.27 -9.08
C TYR A 215 1.95 -12.30 -8.46
N GLU A 216 2.94 -11.66 -9.08
CA GLU A 216 4.26 -11.47 -8.50
C GLU A 216 4.30 -10.35 -7.44
N ASN A 217 3.35 -9.41 -7.43
CA ASN A 217 3.30 -8.30 -6.46
C ASN A 217 2.81 -8.77 -5.09
N ILE A 218 3.48 -9.79 -4.56
CA ILE A 218 3.17 -10.39 -3.26
C ILE A 218 3.52 -9.43 -2.11
N LYS A 219 2.80 -9.58 -1.01
CA LYS A 219 3.12 -8.93 0.27
C LYS A 219 3.96 -9.89 1.10
N VAL A 220 5.21 -9.55 1.36
CA VAL A 220 6.05 -10.30 2.30
C VAL A 220 5.39 -10.26 3.67
N THR A 221 4.98 -11.43 4.17
CA THR A 221 4.18 -11.56 5.39
C THR A 221 4.73 -12.66 6.28
N THR A 222 5.25 -13.71 5.70
CA THR A 222 5.86 -14.86 6.36
C THR A 222 7.31 -15.07 5.87
N PRO A 223 8.13 -15.87 6.58
CA PRO A 223 9.50 -16.17 6.14
C PRO A 223 9.57 -16.80 4.74
N GLU A 224 8.60 -17.62 4.37
CA GLU A 224 8.52 -18.28 3.06
C GLU A 224 8.38 -17.27 1.93
N ASP A 225 7.66 -16.17 2.15
CA ASP A 225 7.48 -15.10 1.17
C ASP A 225 8.81 -14.44 0.76
N MET A 226 9.81 -14.45 1.65
CA MET A 226 11.16 -13.94 1.34
C MET A 226 11.81 -14.74 0.21
N GLY A 227 11.75 -16.07 0.27
CA GLY A 227 12.27 -16.94 -0.79
C GLY A 227 11.56 -16.75 -2.13
N ILE A 228 10.23 -16.59 -2.08
CA ILE A 228 9.41 -16.32 -3.27
C ILE A 228 9.76 -14.97 -3.88
N ALA A 229 9.87 -13.92 -3.05
CA ALA A 229 10.26 -12.59 -3.50
C ALA A 229 11.66 -12.58 -4.13
N GLU A 230 12.61 -13.31 -3.52
CA GLU A 230 13.97 -13.46 -4.06
C GLU A 230 13.98 -14.13 -5.44
N LEU A 231 13.19 -15.19 -5.61
CA LEU A 231 13.05 -15.90 -6.89
C LEU A 231 12.54 -14.94 -7.99
N PHE A 232 11.49 -14.18 -7.72
CA PHE A 232 10.94 -13.24 -8.68
C PHE A 232 11.91 -12.10 -9.02
N LEU A 233 12.61 -11.54 -8.03
CA LEU A 233 13.62 -10.51 -8.27
C LEU A 233 14.80 -11.03 -9.12
N LYS A 234 15.27 -12.27 -8.86
CA LYS A 234 16.32 -12.90 -9.66
C LYS A 234 15.89 -13.10 -11.11
N LYS A 235 14.62 -13.48 -11.34
CA LYS A 235 14.05 -13.63 -12.68
C LYS A 235 14.03 -12.28 -13.41
N ARG A 236 13.57 -11.19 -12.76
CA ARG A 236 13.53 -9.84 -13.36
C ARG A 236 14.91 -9.29 -13.73
N ARG A 237 15.97 -9.63 -12.97
CA ARG A 237 17.36 -9.20 -13.27
C ARG A 237 17.98 -9.91 -14.48
N LYS A 238 17.42 -11.04 -14.92
CA LYS A 238 17.91 -11.81 -16.07
C LYS A 238 17.21 -11.46 -17.38
N MET A 239 16.15 -10.70 -17.33
CA MET A 239 15.42 -10.13 -18.47
C MET A 239 15.96 -8.77 -18.84
#